data_56a7f92b0839a79d3b3664cf4b1e9aac
#
_entry.id   56a7f92b0839a79d3b3664cf4b1e9aac
#
_cell.length_a   1.000
_cell.length_b   1.000
_cell.length_c   1.000
_cell.angle_alpha   90.00
_cell.angle_beta   90.00
_cell.angle_gamma   90.00
#
_symmetry.space_group_name_H-M   'P 1'
#
loop_
_entity.id
_entity.type
_entity.pdbx_description
1 polymer ?
#
loop_
_entity_poly.entity_id
_entity_poly.type
_entity_poly.pdbx_seq_one_letter_code
_entity_poly.pdbx_strand_id
1 'polypeptide(L)'
;MKKYFRFVVLLFLPVVCCLLTVATHAQNDSGLVKHKIAIFAPLYLDSAFDQSDEYRYAKNVFPKFINPGLEFYEGSQLALDSLNKDGVPLEIFVYDTRSAKETFEQQLAKPEIQDVSLIIAHCSNNEVRLLSETAARKKIPVINATVPNDAGTVGNPYFIILNPTLRTQCEGIYRYVQKYYSINHIIVFRRKGSADDAIKNLFDEYSKSTMATPLKLRYVDLNENFTGDQLANHLDSNRNNHCIAGSLDINFGRQLTLQLASISKSYPITVIGMPTWDGIKDFSKPEYKGIEIIYSTPFYNSKMDKVSQGISNHFSTKMYARPSDMVFRGYEVTWKFAKLLLKHSKDLASNLGSKQDKVFTDFDIQPVLNKKTLTLDYFENKKLYFLKWQDGIIKSVN
;
A
#
# COMPACT_ATOMS: atom_id res chain seq x y z
N MET A 1 22.95 -80.12 -15.81
CA MET A 1 22.42 -78.88 -16.38
C MET A 1 21.39 -78.19 -15.50
N LYS A 2 20.43 -78.81 -14.81
CA LYS A 2 19.41 -78.17 -14.00
C LYS A 2 19.89 -77.44 -12.70
N LYS A 3 21.05 -77.83 -12.11
CA LYS A 3 21.58 -77.20 -10.89
C LYS A 3 22.29 -75.86 -11.14
N TYR A 4 22.95 -75.70 -12.27
CA TYR A 4 23.66 -74.47 -12.61
C TYR A 4 22.69 -73.35 -13.05
N PHE A 5 21.56 -73.72 -13.65
CA PHE A 5 20.53 -72.75 -14.04
C PHE A 5 19.86 -72.08 -12.85
N ARG A 6 19.66 -72.83 -11.75
CA ARG A 6 19.09 -72.21 -10.50
C ARG A 6 20.09 -71.29 -9.80
N PHE A 7 21.38 -71.50 -9.91
CA PHE A 7 22.39 -70.64 -9.29
C PHE A 7 22.58 -69.34 -10.04
N VAL A 8 22.52 -69.39 -11.37
CA VAL A 8 22.61 -68.17 -12.23
C VAL A 8 21.38 -67.25 -12.04
N VAL A 9 20.16 -67.86 -11.92
CA VAL A 9 18.94 -67.07 -11.69
C VAL A 9 18.94 -66.40 -10.29
N LEU A 10 19.51 -67.10 -9.26
CA LEU A 10 19.61 -66.53 -7.90
C LEU A 10 20.67 -65.39 -7.79
N LEU A 11 21.70 -65.39 -8.64
CA LEU A 11 22.72 -64.31 -8.66
C LEU A 11 22.29 -63.10 -9.43
N PHE A 12 21.40 -63.24 -10.44
CA PHE A 12 20.87 -62.11 -11.20
C PHE A 12 19.71 -61.35 -10.51
N LEU A 13 18.97 -62.02 -9.60
CA LEU A 13 17.84 -61.39 -8.91
C LEU A 13 18.25 -60.21 -7.99
N PRO A 14 19.33 -60.29 -7.17
CA PRO A 14 19.76 -59.16 -6.34
C PRO A 14 20.36 -57.99 -7.15
N VAL A 15 21.00 -58.30 -8.31
CA VAL A 15 21.56 -57.22 -9.17
C VAL A 15 20.45 -56.42 -9.86
N VAL A 16 19.38 -57.10 -10.32
CA VAL A 16 18.20 -56.40 -10.88
C VAL A 16 17.45 -55.60 -9.82
N CYS A 17 17.32 -56.10 -8.58
CA CYS A 17 16.75 -55.32 -7.48
C CYS A 17 17.61 -54.11 -7.09
N CYS A 18 18.95 -54.22 -7.11
CA CYS A 18 19.83 -53.09 -6.85
C CYS A 18 19.79 -52.03 -7.97
N LEU A 19 19.60 -52.44 -9.23
CA LEU A 19 19.44 -51.54 -10.36
C LEU A 19 18.07 -50.82 -10.32
N LEU A 20 17.02 -51.46 -9.83
CA LEU A 20 15.69 -50.85 -9.66
C LEU A 20 15.65 -49.87 -8.47
N THR A 21 16.43 -50.11 -7.41
CA THR A 21 16.50 -49.17 -6.28
C THR A 21 17.33 -47.91 -6.56
N VAL A 22 18.29 -48.01 -7.49
CA VAL A 22 19.05 -46.81 -7.93
C VAL A 22 18.21 -45.92 -8.87
N ALA A 23 17.25 -46.51 -9.60
CA ALA A 23 16.36 -45.74 -10.49
C ALA A 23 15.25 -44.94 -9.72
N THR A 24 14.99 -45.29 -8.45
CA THR A 24 13.96 -44.58 -7.66
C THR A 24 14.46 -43.36 -6.89
N HIS A 25 15.75 -43.03 -6.93
CA HIS A 25 16.31 -41.82 -6.33
C HIS A 25 16.74 -40.76 -7.35
N ALA A 26 16.48 -40.95 -8.63
CA ALA A 26 16.34 -39.84 -9.55
C ALA A 26 14.94 -39.26 -9.33
N GLN A 27 14.66 -38.69 -8.14
CA GLN A 27 13.66 -37.67 -8.03
C GLN A 27 14.02 -36.63 -9.08
N ASN A 28 13.19 -36.53 -10.11
CA ASN A 28 13.17 -35.39 -11.00
C ASN A 28 13.17 -34.15 -10.11
N ASP A 29 14.33 -33.59 -9.88
CA ASP A 29 14.46 -32.16 -9.69
C ASP A 29 14.03 -31.61 -11.05
N SER A 30 12.69 -31.66 -11.28
CA SER A 30 12.08 -30.94 -12.36
C SER A 30 12.55 -29.53 -12.10
N GLY A 31 13.39 -29.00 -12.97
CA GLY A 31 13.97 -27.68 -12.88
C GLY A 31 12.89 -26.60 -12.94
N LEU A 32 12.00 -26.60 -11.95
CA LEU A 32 11.06 -25.53 -11.67
C LEU A 32 11.93 -24.34 -11.31
N VAL A 33 12.05 -23.42 -12.26
CA VAL A 33 12.72 -22.15 -12.04
C VAL A 33 12.08 -21.50 -10.82
N LYS A 34 12.82 -21.47 -9.71
CA LYS A 34 12.38 -20.76 -8.51
C LYS A 34 12.37 -19.27 -8.80
N HIS A 35 11.23 -18.62 -8.61
CA HIS A 35 11.18 -17.17 -8.67
C HIS A 35 11.70 -16.58 -7.36
N LYS A 36 12.62 -15.62 -7.48
CA LYS A 36 13.23 -14.94 -6.34
C LYS A 36 12.53 -13.61 -6.09
N ILE A 37 12.10 -13.37 -4.85
CA ILE A 37 11.44 -12.12 -4.44
C ILE A 37 12.22 -11.52 -3.27
N ALA A 38 12.55 -10.23 -3.36
CA ALA A 38 13.09 -9.47 -2.24
C ALA A 38 12.00 -8.63 -1.59
N ILE A 39 11.91 -8.70 -0.26
CA ILE A 39 10.99 -7.91 0.56
C ILE A 39 11.83 -6.97 1.43
N PHE A 40 11.61 -5.68 1.29
CA PHE A 40 12.24 -4.64 2.10
C PHE A 40 11.21 -4.03 3.05
N ALA A 41 11.50 -4.04 4.36
CA ALA A 41 10.65 -3.44 5.38
C ALA A 41 11.48 -2.84 6.52
N PRO A 42 11.01 -1.78 7.20
CA PRO A 42 11.70 -1.18 8.35
C PRO A 42 11.48 -2.00 9.61
N LEU A 43 12.23 -3.09 9.77
CA LEU A 43 12.05 -4.06 10.86
C LEU A 43 12.72 -3.62 12.15
N TYR A 44 13.75 -2.73 12.07
CA TYR A 44 14.49 -2.22 13.23
C TYR A 44 15.12 -3.32 14.11
N LEU A 45 15.61 -4.40 13.50
CA LEU A 45 16.14 -5.55 14.22
C LEU A 45 17.31 -5.14 15.15
N ASP A 46 18.25 -4.33 14.67
CA ASP A 46 19.39 -3.85 15.46
C ASP A 46 18.99 -2.87 16.58
N SER A 47 17.78 -2.30 16.51
CA SER A 47 17.20 -1.48 17.59
C SER A 47 16.43 -2.33 18.60
N ALA A 48 15.84 -3.45 18.17
CA ALA A 48 15.06 -4.35 19.01
C ALA A 48 15.93 -5.33 19.79
N PHE A 49 17.03 -5.77 19.21
CA PHE A 49 17.94 -6.77 19.79
C PHE A 49 19.35 -6.20 19.95
N ASP A 50 20.10 -6.72 20.91
CA ASP A 50 21.51 -6.39 21.11
C ASP A 50 22.44 -7.33 20.32
N GLN A 51 23.76 -7.22 20.56
CA GLN A 51 24.76 -8.05 19.89
C GLN A 51 24.71 -9.54 20.27
N SER A 52 24.01 -9.87 21.37
CA SER A 52 23.79 -11.22 21.85
C SER A 52 22.42 -11.79 21.46
N ASP A 53 21.72 -11.09 20.54
CA ASP A 53 20.35 -11.37 20.10
C ASP A 53 19.31 -11.32 21.25
N GLU A 54 19.65 -10.62 22.37
CA GLU A 54 18.73 -10.40 23.48
C GLU A 54 17.85 -9.17 23.23
N TYR A 55 16.55 -9.30 23.55
CA TYR A 55 15.60 -8.21 23.37
C TYR A 55 15.88 -7.05 24.33
N ARG A 56 16.08 -5.85 23.79
CA ARG A 56 16.54 -4.66 24.55
C ARG A 56 15.50 -4.03 25.46
N TYR A 57 14.23 -4.35 25.29
CA TYR A 57 13.13 -3.75 26.04
C TYR A 57 12.59 -4.74 27.08
N ALA A 58 11.83 -4.23 28.06
CA ALA A 58 11.15 -5.10 29.02
C ALA A 58 10.17 -6.03 28.31
N LYS A 59 9.98 -7.25 28.80
CA LYS A 59 9.19 -8.32 28.13
C LYS A 59 7.75 -7.91 27.76
N ASN A 60 7.18 -6.91 28.43
CA ASN A 60 5.82 -6.41 28.22
C ASN A 60 5.79 -5.08 27.43
N VAL A 61 6.93 -4.60 26.94
CA VAL A 61 7.05 -3.34 26.19
C VAL A 61 7.41 -3.65 24.75
N PHE A 62 6.56 -3.20 23.81
CA PHE A 62 6.85 -3.27 22.39
C PHE A 62 6.89 -1.86 21.79
N PRO A 63 8.03 -1.40 21.25
CA PRO A 63 8.16 -0.06 20.70
C PRO A 63 7.27 0.16 19.47
N LYS A 64 6.38 1.15 19.53
CA LYS A 64 5.39 1.40 18.46
C LYS A 64 6.00 1.73 17.11
N PHE A 65 7.24 2.24 17.05
CA PHE A 65 7.89 2.59 15.80
C PHE A 65 8.26 1.37 14.94
N ILE A 66 8.37 0.18 15.55
CA ILE A 66 8.66 -1.09 14.87
C ILE A 66 7.40 -1.62 14.16
N ASN A 67 6.20 -1.37 14.74
CA ASN A 67 4.96 -1.99 14.28
C ASN A 67 4.72 -1.90 12.77
N PRO A 68 4.83 -0.74 12.09
CA PRO A 68 4.43 -0.66 10.69
C PRO A 68 5.23 -1.59 9.78
N GLY A 69 6.55 -1.70 10.02
CA GLY A 69 7.42 -2.59 9.25
C GLY A 69 7.21 -4.05 9.57
N LEU A 70 7.13 -4.38 10.88
CA LEU A 70 6.90 -5.74 11.34
C LEU A 70 5.54 -6.26 10.87
N GLU A 71 4.47 -5.49 11.03
CA GLU A 71 3.12 -5.88 10.62
C GLU A 71 3.00 -6.05 9.10
N PHE A 72 3.69 -5.22 8.31
CA PHE A 72 3.78 -5.43 6.86
C PHE A 72 4.47 -6.77 6.54
N TYR A 73 5.58 -7.06 7.20
CA TYR A 73 6.32 -8.32 7.04
C TYR A 73 5.48 -9.54 7.46
N GLU A 74 4.82 -9.48 8.62
CA GLU A 74 3.94 -10.55 9.09
C GLU A 74 2.81 -10.84 8.10
N GLY A 75 2.20 -9.80 7.54
CA GLY A 75 1.23 -9.97 6.46
C GLY A 75 1.83 -10.62 5.22
N SER A 76 3.03 -10.21 4.82
CA SER A 76 3.76 -10.81 3.70
C SER A 76 4.07 -12.28 3.97
N GLN A 77 4.50 -12.63 5.19
CA GLN A 77 4.77 -14.00 5.60
C GLN A 77 3.52 -14.89 5.49
N LEU A 78 2.38 -14.43 5.99
CA LEU A 78 1.12 -15.17 5.87
C LEU A 78 0.72 -15.42 4.41
N ALA A 79 1.00 -14.48 3.51
CA ALA A 79 0.78 -14.67 2.08
C ALA A 79 1.72 -15.72 1.50
N LEU A 80 3.02 -15.68 1.87
CA LEU A 80 4.01 -16.66 1.45
C LEU A 80 3.70 -18.06 1.96
N ASP A 81 3.26 -18.19 3.22
CA ASP A 81 2.82 -19.47 3.79
C ASP A 81 1.61 -20.05 3.04
N SER A 82 0.71 -19.17 2.60
CA SER A 82 -0.43 -19.59 1.79
C SER A 82 -0.01 -20.05 0.39
N LEU A 83 0.93 -19.33 -0.25
CA LEU A 83 1.51 -19.71 -1.54
C LEU A 83 2.31 -21.02 -1.45
N ASN A 84 3.05 -21.22 -0.37
CA ASN A 84 3.82 -22.45 -0.15
C ASN A 84 2.90 -23.67 0.01
N LYS A 85 1.73 -23.53 0.65
CA LYS A 85 0.71 -24.60 0.71
C LYS A 85 0.18 -24.96 -0.68
N ASP A 86 0.15 -24.00 -1.60
CA ASP A 86 -0.21 -24.22 -3.01
C ASP A 86 0.95 -24.85 -3.82
N GLY A 87 2.10 -25.18 -3.20
CA GLY A 87 3.27 -25.79 -3.85
C GLY A 87 4.04 -24.83 -4.76
N VAL A 88 3.96 -23.53 -4.53
CA VAL A 88 4.59 -22.52 -5.37
C VAL A 88 6.10 -22.41 -5.07
N PRO A 89 7.01 -22.58 -6.05
CA PRO A 89 8.45 -22.54 -5.84
C PRO A 89 8.95 -21.08 -5.77
N LEU A 90 9.01 -20.52 -4.58
CA LEU A 90 9.53 -19.18 -4.32
C LEU A 90 10.79 -19.23 -3.45
N GLU A 91 11.75 -18.37 -3.73
CA GLU A 91 12.89 -18.07 -2.87
C GLU A 91 12.78 -16.62 -2.41
N ILE A 92 12.79 -16.40 -1.09
CA ILE A 92 12.47 -15.11 -0.50
C ILE A 92 13.68 -14.56 0.24
N PHE A 93 14.04 -13.31 -0.08
CA PHE A 93 15.04 -12.53 0.61
C PHE A 93 14.34 -11.39 1.38
N VAL A 94 14.62 -11.28 2.68
CA VAL A 94 14.04 -10.23 3.53
C VAL A 94 15.14 -9.31 4.03
N TYR A 95 14.93 -8.00 3.89
CA TYR A 95 15.88 -6.97 4.27
C TYR A 95 15.26 -5.97 5.21
N ASP A 96 15.99 -5.66 6.29
CA ASP A 96 15.65 -4.59 7.22
C ASP A 96 16.18 -3.24 6.71
N THR A 97 15.30 -2.37 6.21
CA THR A 97 15.70 -1.03 5.72
C THR A 97 16.21 -0.11 6.84
N ARG A 98 16.14 -0.56 8.10
CA ARG A 98 16.62 0.16 9.30
C ARG A 98 17.79 -0.54 9.98
N SER A 99 18.49 -1.41 9.25
CA SER A 99 19.70 -2.02 9.77
C SER A 99 20.76 -0.98 10.09
N ALA A 100 21.42 -1.14 11.22
CA ALA A 100 22.60 -0.36 11.59
C ALA A 100 23.90 -0.93 11.00
N LYS A 101 23.86 -2.17 10.50
CA LYS A 101 25.02 -2.89 9.95
C LYS A 101 25.21 -2.63 8.46
N GLU A 102 24.12 -2.38 7.73
CA GLU A 102 24.12 -2.20 6.29
C GLU A 102 23.19 -1.06 5.88
N THR A 103 23.67 -0.18 5.04
CA THR A 103 22.80 0.86 4.46
C THR A 103 21.84 0.26 3.44
N PHE A 104 20.73 0.94 3.19
CA PHE A 104 19.75 0.53 2.19
C PHE A 104 20.40 0.39 0.78
N GLU A 105 21.32 1.27 0.44
CA GLU A 105 22.07 1.21 -0.82
C GLU A 105 22.94 -0.05 -0.89
N GLN A 106 23.65 -0.40 0.20
CA GLN A 106 24.45 -1.63 0.28
C GLN A 106 23.56 -2.88 0.12
N GLN A 107 22.39 -2.90 0.74
CA GLN A 107 21.42 -3.99 0.58
C GLN A 107 20.98 -4.15 -0.88
N LEU A 108 20.65 -3.05 -1.56
CA LEU A 108 20.26 -3.06 -2.97
C LEU A 108 21.41 -3.45 -3.92
N ALA A 109 22.66 -3.33 -3.47
CA ALA A 109 23.85 -3.70 -4.24
C ALA A 109 24.26 -5.17 -4.09
N LYS A 110 23.64 -5.93 -3.17
CA LYS A 110 23.98 -7.34 -2.92
C LYS A 110 23.86 -8.20 -4.17
N PRO A 111 24.72 -9.24 -4.32
CA PRO A 111 24.70 -10.13 -5.49
C PRO A 111 23.35 -10.79 -5.70
N GLU A 112 22.71 -11.28 -4.62
CA GLU A 112 21.42 -11.94 -4.70
C GLU A 112 20.29 -11.05 -5.23
N ILE A 113 20.40 -9.72 -5.06
CA ILE A 113 19.44 -8.76 -5.65
C ILE A 113 19.58 -8.65 -7.18
N GLN A 114 20.69 -9.11 -7.77
CA GLN A 114 20.83 -9.13 -9.22
C GLN A 114 19.88 -10.14 -9.90
N ASP A 115 19.56 -11.21 -9.18
CA ASP A 115 18.81 -12.34 -9.71
C ASP A 115 17.35 -12.38 -9.24
N VAL A 116 16.88 -11.39 -8.45
CA VAL A 116 15.48 -11.36 -8.05
C VAL A 116 14.57 -10.99 -9.23
N SER A 117 13.42 -11.62 -9.26
CA SER A 117 12.39 -11.39 -10.29
C SER A 117 11.43 -10.26 -9.91
N LEU A 118 11.40 -9.88 -8.63
CA LEU A 118 10.48 -8.89 -8.06
C LEU A 118 11.04 -8.32 -6.75
N ILE A 119 10.90 -7.01 -6.56
CA ILE A 119 11.13 -6.34 -5.28
C ILE A 119 9.81 -5.79 -4.76
N ILE A 120 9.47 -6.08 -3.50
CA ILE A 120 8.34 -5.49 -2.77
C ILE A 120 8.90 -4.65 -1.63
N ALA A 121 8.58 -3.36 -1.58
CA ALA A 121 9.17 -2.45 -0.61
C ALA A 121 8.12 -1.68 0.20
N HIS A 122 8.17 -1.85 1.52
CA HIS A 122 7.67 -0.90 2.49
C HIS A 122 8.84 -0.02 2.91
N CYS A 123 8.94 1.19 2.38
CA CYS A 123 10.09 2.07 2.50
C CYS A 123 9.70 3.45 3.05
N SER A 124 10.68 4.33 3.23
CA SER A 124 10.49 5.75 3.54
C SER A 124 10.61 6.62 2.28
N ASN A 125 10.18 7.89 2.38
CA ASN A 125 10.30 8.84 1.27
C ASN A 125 11.73 8.98 0.72
N ASN A 126 12.73 8.95 1.60
CA ASN A 126 14.14 9.11 1.21
C ASN A 126 14.68 7.90 0.43
N GLU A 127 14.05 6.73 0.56
CA GLU A 127 14.47 5.48 -0.07
C GLU A 127 13.83 5.29 -1.45
N VAL A 128 12.74 5.98 -1.74
CA VAL A 128 11.97 5.81 -3.00
C VAL A 128 12.84 6.05 -4.23
N ARG A 129 13.73 7.06 -4.17
CA ARG A 129 14.62 7.37 -5.29
C ARG A 129 15.59 6.23 -5.60
N LEU A 130 16.24 5.66 -4.57
CA LEU A 130 17.14 4.52 -4.74
C LEU A 130 16.42 3.28 -5.28
N LEU A 131 15.19 3.05 -4.84
CA LEU A 131 14.34 1.98 -5.37
C LEU A 131 14.04 2.18 -6.85
N SER A 132 13.63 3.38 -7.24
CA SER A 132 13.33 3.71 -8.65
C SER A 132 14.58 3.57 -9.52
N GLU A 133 15.72 4.11 -9.11
CA GLU A 133 17.00 3.98 -9.82
C GLU A 133 17.43 2.52 -9.95
N THR A 134 17.22 1.70 -8.90
CA THR A 134 17.51 0.27 -8.92
C THR A 134 16.60 -0.49 -9.88
N ALA A 135 15.29 -0.18 -9.89
CA ALA A 135 14.33 -0.74 -10.83
C ALA A 135 14.77 -0.51 -12.28
N ALA A 136 15.13 0.72 -12.63
CA ALA A 136 15.56 1.09 -13.97
C ALA A 136 16.89 0.42 -14.38
N ARG A 137 17.89 0.48 -13.50
CA ARG A 137 19.22 -0.04 -13.76
C ARG A 137 19.25 -1.55 -13.93
N LYS A 138 18.52 -2.27 -13.05
CA LYS A 138 18.49 -3.73 -13.03
C LYS A 138 17.37 -4.33 -13.89
N LYS A 139 16.44 -3.50 -14.35
CA LYS A 139 15.23 -3.91 -15.08
C LYS A 139 14.40 -4.93 -14.30
N ILE A 140 14.31 -4.74 -12.98
CA ILE A 140 13.55 -5.57 -12.06
C ILE A 140 12.31 -4.80 -11.64
N PRO A 141 11.09 -5.38 -11.75
CA PRO A 141 9.88 -4.76 -11.20
C PRO A 141 10.03 -4.47 -9.71
N VAL A 142 9.80 -3.21 -9.32
CA VAL A 142 9.82 -2.74 -7.94
C VAL A 142 8.44 -2.21 -7.57
N ILE A 143 7.85 -2.81 -6.54
CA ILE A 143 6.58 -2.41 -5.98
C ILE A 143 6.82 -1.51 -4.76
N ASN A 144 6.63 -0.20 -4.92
CA ASN A 144 6.55 0.72 -3.80
C ASN A 144 5.15 0.58 -3.17
N ALA A 145 5.07 -0.17 -2.07
CA ALA A 145 3.80 -0.60 -1.48
C ALA A 145 3.10 0.49 -0.67
N THR A 146 3.83 1.45 -0.10
CA THR A 146 3.29 2.32 0.95
C THR A 146 3.50 3.81 0.77
N VAL A 147 4.52 4.23 0.03
CA VAL A 147 4.89 5.65 -0.07
C VAL A 147 4.24 6.30 -1.30
N PRO A 148 3.45 7.38 -1.14
CA PRO A 148 2.78 8.09 -2.23
C PRO A 148 3.72 9.09 -2.94
N ASN A 149 4.91 8.63 -3.33
CA ASN A 149 5.95 9.47 -3.90
C ASN A 149 6.57 8.79 -5.12
N ASP A 150 6.70 9.50 -6.22
CA ASP A 150 7.33 9.03 -7.45
C ASP A 150 8.83 9.38 -7.53
N ALA A 151 9.34 10.16 -6.58
CA ALA A 151 10.71 10.65 -6.53
C ALA A 151 11.21 11.32 -7.84
N GLY A 152 10.27 11.87 -8.64
CA GLY A 152 10.58 12.45 -9.95
C GLY A 152 10.98 11.41 -11.00
N THR A 153 10.50 10.18 -10.86
CA THR A 153 10.79 9.07 -11.79
C THR A 153 10.31 9.37 -13.20
N VAL A 154 11.18 9.17 -14.18
CA VAL A 154 10.91 9.35 -15.61
C VAL A 154 11.46 8.16 -16.38
N GLY A 155 10.70 7.66 -17.37
CA GLY A 155 11.16 6.63 -18.29
C GLY A 155 11.44 5.27 -17.63
N ASN A 156 10.74 4.91 -16.56
CA ASN A 156 11.00 3.71 -15.78
C ASN A 156 9.81 2.74 -15.73
N PRO A 157 9.65 1.84 -16.70
CA PRO A 157 8.55 0.87 -16.75
C PRO A 157 8.62 -0.21 -15.66
N TYR A 158 9.66 -0.23 -14.85
CA TYR A 158 9.85 -1.20 -13.77
C TYR A 158 9.48 -0.66 -12.39
N PHE A 159 9.05 0.60 -12.29
CA PHE A 159 8.68 1.20 -11.02
C PHE A 159 7.16 1.31 -10.90
N ILE A 160 6.60 0.72 -9.83
CA ILE A 160 5.17 0.61 -9.59
C ILE A 160 4.84 1.21 -8.23
N ILE A 161 3.94 2.19 -8.18
CA ILE A 161 3.50 2.86 -6.95
C ILE A 161 2.09 2.40 -6.62
N LEU A 162 1.89 1.81 -5.43
CA LEU A 162 0.58 1.32 -5.01
C LEU A 162 -0.20 2.32 -4.16
N ASN A 163 0.50 3.20 -3.45
CA ASN A 163 -0.16 4.30 -2.72
C ASN A 163 -0.20 5.53 -3.63
N PRO A 164 -1.36 5.95 -4.14
CA PRO A 164 -1.49 7.02 -5.12
C PRO A 164 -0.82 8.33 -4.70
N THR A 165 -0.14 8.96 -5.64
CA THR A 165 0.51 10.25 -5.44
C THR A 165 -0.48 11.35 -5.08
N LEU A 166 0.01 12.48 -4.53
CA LEU A 166 -0.82 13.63 -4.22
C LEU A 166 -1.62 14.13 -5.43
N ARG A 167 -1.04 14.06 -6.63
CA ARG A 167 -1.72 14.40 -7.88
C ARG A 167 -2.96 13.55 -8.11
N THR A 168 -2.82 12.24 -8.00
CA THR A 168 -3.94 11.28 -8.16
C THR A 168 -4.98 11.46 -7.06
N GLN A 169 -4.57 11.75 -5.83
CA GLN A 169 -5.49 12.02 -4.73
C GLN A 169 -6.30 13.30 -4.98
N CYS A 170 -5.66 14.39 -5.37
CA CYS A 170 -6.36 15.64 -5.68
C CYS A 170 -7.31 15.49 -6.87
N GLU A 171 -6.89 14.81 -7.93
CA GLU A 171 -7.75 14.50 -9.07
C GLU A 171 -8.97 13.67 -8.66
N GLY A 172 -8.76 12.63 -7.84
CA GLY A 172 -9.84 11.79 -7.36
C GLY A 172 -10.84 12.53 -6.47
N ILE A 173 -10.35 13.35 -5.54
CA ILE A 173 -11.19 14.21 -4.70
C ILE A 173 -11.99 15.18 -5.56
N TYR A 174 -11.36 15.84 -6.52
CA TYR A 174 -12.03 16.77 -7.43
C TYR A 174 -13.17 16.07 -8.20
N ARG A 175 -12.89 14.90 -8.80
CA ARG A 175 -13.89 14.10 -9.53
C ARG A 175 -15.02 13.62 -8.61
N TYR A 176 -14.71 13.23 -7.38
CA TYR A 176 -15.71 12.81 -6.40
C TYR A 176 -16.67 13.94 -6.10
N VAL A 177 -16.13 15.14 -5.79
CA VAL A 177 -16.93 16.33 -5.54
C VAL A 177 -17.79 16.71 -6.76
N GLN A 178 -17.20 16.68 -7.96
CA GLN A 178 -17.87 16.95 -9.23
C GLN A 178 -19.04 15.99 -9.52
N LYS A 179 -18.90 14.73 -9.11
CA LYS A 179 -19.91 13.70 -9.35
C LYS A 179 -21.07 13.73 -8.35
N TYR A 180 -20.78 13.99 -7.07
CA TYR A 180 -21.75 13.75 -6.00
C TYR A 180 -22.30 15.04 -5.37
N TYR A 181 -21.70 16.21 -5.66
CA TYR A 181 -22.09 17.46 -5.05
C TYR A 181 -22.34 18.54 -6.12
N SER A 182 -22.88 19.68 -5.67
CA SER A 182 -23.02 20.86 -6.53
C SER A 182 -21.66 21.34 -7.01
N ILE A 183 -21.56 21.71 -8.29
CA ILE A 183 -20.34 22.32 -8.85
C ILE A 183 -20.14 23.79 -8.38
N ASN A 184 -21.16 24.39 -7.77
CA ASN A 184 -21.13 25.77 -7.31
C ASN A 184 -20.88 25.81 -5.80
N HIS A 185 -20.24 26.91 -5.35
CA HIS A 185 -20.05 27.18 -3.92
C HIS A 185 -19.25 26.14 -3.15
N ILE A 186 -18.20 25.58 -3.77
CA ILE A 186 -17.23 24.75 -3.07
C ILE A 186 -16.19 25.64 -2.40
N ILE A 187 -16.03 25.48 -1.10
CA ILE A 187 -15.07 26.27 -0.31
C ILE A 187 -13.85 25.41 -0.02
N VAL A 188 -12.66 25.91 -0.35
CA VAL A 188 -11.40 25.24 -0.02
C VAL A 188 -10.72 26.01 1.09
N PHE A 189 -10.78 25.50 2.31
CA PHE A 189 -10.05 26.05 3.45
C PHE A 189 -8.63 25.51 3.45
N ARG A 190 -7.64 26.40 3.57
CA ARG A 190 -6.22 26.08 3.54
C ARG A 190 -5.40 27.05 4.36
N ARG A 191 -4.13 26.79 4.57
CA ARG A 191 -3.17 27.75 5.08
C ARG A 191 -2.32 28.31 3.94
N LYS A 192 -1.60 29.39 4.19
CA LYS A 192 -0.55 29.88 3.29
C LYS A 192 0.69 29.01 3.46
N GLY A 193 1.33 28.64 2.37
CA GLY A 193 2.58 27.88 2.38
C GLY A 193 2.71 26.91 1.21
N SER A 194 3.93 26.53 0.91
CA SER A 194 4.28 25.75 -0.28
C SER A 194 3.54 24.39 -0.38
N ALA A 195 3.29 23.73 0.74
CA ALA A 195 2.58 22.45 0.75
C ALA A 195 1.10 22.60 0.36
N ASP A 196 0.40 23.58 0.94
CA ASP A 196 -1.01 23.83 0.64
C ASP A 196 -1.17 24.52 -0.73
N ASP A 197 -0.17 25.34 -1.16
CA ASP A 197 -0.10 25.89 -2.51
C ASP A 197 0.04 24.80 -3.58
N ALA A 198 0.78 23.71 -3.29
CA ALA A 198 0.88 22.57 -4.20
C ALA A 198 -0.48 21.90 -4.42
N ILE A 199 -1.28 21.73 -3.35
CA ILE A 199 -2.65 21.19 -3.45
C ILE A 199 -3.54 22.10 -4.30
N LYS A 200 -3.50 23.42 -4.00
CA LYS A 200 -4.24 24.42 -4.78
C LYS A 200 -3.90 24.34 -6.27
N ASN A 201 -2.61 24.30 -6.59
CA ASN A 201 -2.14 24.23 -7.97
C ASN A 201 -2.62 22.95 -8.68
N LEU A 202 -2.67 21.82 -7.99
CA LEU A 202 -3.20 20.56 -8.54
C LEU A 202 -4.69 20.66 -8.83
N PHE A 203 -5.49 21.23 -7.93
CA PHE A 203 -6.92 21.46 -8.20
C PHE A 203 -7.13 22.44 -9.35
N ASP A 204 -6.36 23.53 -9.42
CA ASP A 204 -6.45 24.51 -10.50
C ASP A 204 -6.03 23.92 -11.85
N GLU A 205 -4.99 23.08 -11.86
CA GLU A 205 -4.53 22.35 -13.07
C GLU A 205 -5.62 21.41 -13.55
N TYR A 206 -6.20 20.62 -12.64
CA TYR A 206 -7.25 19.67 -13.01
C TYR A 206 -8.53 20.40 -13.46
N SER A 207 -8.89 21.50 -12.82
CA SER A 207 -10.01 22.34 -13.25
C SER A 207 -9.89 22.84 -14.69
N LYS A 208 -8.66 23.09 -15.16
CA LYS A 208 -8.38 23.52 -16.55
C LYS A 208 -8.37 22.35 -17.54
N SER A 209 -8.10 21.14 -17.09
CA SER A 209 -7.94 19.95 -17.95
C SER A 209 -9.16 19.04 -17.97
N THR A 210 -10.12 19.20 -17.05
CA THR A 210 -11.32 18.35 -16.99
C THR A 210 -12.24 18.61 -18.19
N MET A 211 -12.78 17.54 -18.77
CA MET A 211 -13.80 17.65 -19.84
C MET A 211 -15.21 17.89 -19.30
N ALA A 212 -15.45 17.63 -18.03
CA ALA A 212 -16.72 17.92 -17.35
C ALA A 212 -16.75 19.38 -16.90
N THR A 213 -17.94 19.88 -16.50
CA THR A 213 -18.08 21.26 -15.99
C THR A 213 -17.17 21.46 -14.77
N PRO A 214 -16.23 22.41 -14.81
CA PRO A 214 -15.32 22.67 -13.69
C PRO A 214 -16.04 23.08 -12.41
N LEU A 215 -15.49 22.67 -11.26
CA LEU A 215 -15.93 23.13 -9.95
C LEU A 215 -15.61 24.62 -9.78
N LYS A 216 -16.55 25.37 -9.21
CA LYS A 216 -16.30 26.77 -8.80
C LYS A 216 -15.70 26.78 -7.39
N LEU A 217 -14.38 26.64 -7.32
CA LEU A 217 -13.62 26.61 -6.08
C LEU A 217 -13.37 28.03 -5.55
N ARG A 218 -13.75 28.29 -4.31
CA ARG A 218 -13.40 29.51 -3.58
C ARG A 218 -12.39 29.16 -2.49
N TYR A 219 -11.17 29.65 -2.64
CA TYR A 219 -10.11 29.45 -1.66
C TYR A 219 -10.20 30.45 -0.52
N VAL A 220 -10.06 29.97 0.70
CA VAL A 220 -10.04 30.75 1.94
C VAL A 220 -8.77 30.39 2.71
N ASP A 221 -7.87 31.35 2.83
CA ASP A 221 -6.64 31.22 3.61
C ASP A 221 -6.97 31.45 5.09
N LEU A 222 -6.68 30.48 5.94
CA LEU A 222 -6.87 30.55 7.39
C LEU A 222 -5.53 30.77 8.10
N ASN A 223 -5.57 31.48 9.21
CA ASN A 223 -4.45 31.59 10.15
C ASN A 223 -4.35 30.28 10.97
N GLU A 224 -3.30 30.14 11.79
CA GLU A 224 -3.12 28.93 12.64
C GLU A 224 -4.27 28.75 13.64
N ASN A 225 -4.73 29.81 14.25
CA ASN A 225 -5.81 29.80 15.23
C ASN A 225 -7.07 30.43 14.63
N PHE A 226 -7.96 29.61 14.10
CA PHE A 226 -9.27 30.06 13.59
C PHE A 226 -10.41 29.44 14.41
N THR A 227 -11.56 30.11 14.43
CA THR A 227 -12.77 29.75 15.18
C THR A 227 -13.93 29.40 14.25
N GLY A 228 -14.97 28.75 14.78
CA GLY A 228 -16.21 28.47 14.05
C GLY A 228 -16.86 29.74 13.49
N ASP A 229 -16.89 30.84 14.25
CA ASP A 229 -17.47 32.11 13.81
C ASP A 229 -16.72 32.71 12.60
N GLN A 230 -15.40 32.59 12.58
CA GLN A 230 -14.63 33.01 11.39
C GLN A 230 -14.94 32.15 10.17
N LEU A 231 -15.17 30.85 10.34
CA LEU A 231 -15.58 29.98 9.26
C LEU A 231 -17.01 30.29 8.79
N ALA A 232 -17.91 30.59 9.71
CA ALA A 232 -19.31 30.96 9.44
C ALA A 232 -19.45 32.14 8.44
N ASN A 233 -18.53 33.12 8.47
CA ASN A 233 -18.48 34.21 7.52
C ASN A 233 -18.36 33.79 6.05
N HIS A 234 -18.01 32.55 5.80
CA HIS A 234 -17.83 31.97 4.48
C HIS A 234 -18.94 30.99 4.08
N LEU A 235 -19.85 30.65 5.01
CA LEU A 235 -20.90 29.65 4.86
C LEU A 235 -22.27 30.28 4.59
N ASP A 236 -23.19 29.48 4.10
CA ASP A 236 -24.59 29.85 3.86
C ASP A 236 -25.48 28.96 4.72
N SER A 237 -26.32 29.57 5.55
CA SER A 237 -27.23 28.87 6.47
C SER A 237 -28.38 28.15 5.76
N ASN A 238 -28.70 28.54 4.50
CA ASN A 238 -29.84 28.06 3.74
C ASN A 238 -29.53 26.88 2.81
N ARG A 239 -28.28 26.43 2.78
CA ARG A 239 -27.84 25.33 1.92
C ARG A 239 -26.77 24.47 2.56
N ASN A 240 -26.57 23.28 2.04
CA ASN A 240 -25.43 22.46 2.43
C ASN A 240 -24.11 23.06 1.88
N ASN A 241 -23.16 23.31 2.78
CA ASN A 241 -21.87 23.87 2.47
C ASN A 241 -20.87 22.74 2.22
N HIS A 242 -20.30 22.67 1.03
CA HIS A 242 -19.29 21.68 0.69
C HIS A 242 -17.90 22.29 0.90
N CYS A 243 -17.22 21.83 1.93
CA CYS A 243 -15.92 22.35 2.36
C CYS A 243 -14.82 21.33 2.06
N ILE A 244 -13.77 21.75 1.35
CA ILE A 244 -12.58 20.93 1.13
C ILE A 244 -11.48 21.42 2.06
N ALA A 245 -10.81 20.51 2.76
CA ALA A 245 -9.59 20.82 3.50
C ALA A 245 -8.39 20.74 2.54
N GLY A 246 -7.89 21.89 2.10
CA GLY A 246 -6.76 22.00 1.17
C GLY A 246 -5.40 21.87 1.85
N SER A 247 -5.23 20.93 2.78
CA SER A 247 -4.00 20.72 3.53
C SER A 247 -3.80 19.24 3.90
N LEU A 248 -2.56 18.76 3.83
CA LEU A 248 -2.16 17.43 4.31
C LEU A 248 -1.89 17.39 5.82
N ASP A 249 -1.88 18.54 6.49
CA ASP A 249 -1.63 18.60 7.92
C ASP A 249 -2.82 18.03 8.70
N ILE A 250 -2.55 16.97 9.47
CA ILE A 250 -3.54 16.26 10.30
C ILE A 250 -4.13 17.19 11.38
N ASN A 251 -3.31 18.07 11.97
CA ASN A 251 -3.76 18.97 13.02
C ASN A 251 -4.68 20.05 12.46
N PHE A 252 -4.35 20.61 11.28
CA PHE A 252 -5.23 21.49 10.55
C PHE A 252 -6.57 20.81 10.24
N GLY A 253 -6.53 19.59 9.70
CA GLY A 253 -7.73 18.82 9.37
C GLY A 253 -8.62 18.56 10.59
N ARG A 254 -8.02 18.18 11.72
CA ARG A 254 -8.72 17.96 13.00
C ARG A 254 -9.36 19.25 13.50
N GLN A 255 -8.61 20.36 13.53
CA GLN A 255 -9.10 21.64 13.98
C GLN A 255 -10.23 22.17 13.07
N LEU A 256 -10.03 22.14 11.74
CA LEU A 256 -11.04 22.58 10.77
C LEU A 256 -12.37 21.83 10.98
N THR A 257 -12.29 20.51 11.08
CA THR A 257 -13.46 19.66 11.23
C THR A 257 -14.17 19.93 12.56
N LEU A 258 -13.42 20.11 13.66
CA LEU A 258 -13.98 20.42 14.97
C LEU A 258 -14.70 21.77 14.97
N GLN A 259 -14.09 22.83 14.39
CA GLN A 259 -14.69 24.15 14.30
C GLN A 259 -15.93 24.15 13.38
N LEU A 260 -15.93 23.41 12.29
CA LEU A 260 -17.10 23.25 11.43
C LEU A 260 -18.24 22.51 12.16
N ALA A 261 -17.90 21.46 12.93
CA ALA A 261 -18.89 20.74 13.73
C ALA A 261 -19.55 21.61 14.81
N SER A 262 -18.79 22.53 15.43
CA SER A 262 -19.32 23.41 16.48
C SER A 262 -20.45 24.36 15.99
N ILE A 263 -20.48 24.66 14.69
CA ILE A 263 -21.48 25.56 14.07
C ILE A 263 -22.51 24.80 13.21
N SER A 264 -22.48 23.47 13.21
CA SER A 264 -23.30 22.63 12.34
C SER A 264 -24.80 22.76 12.54
N LYS A 265 -25.25 23.23 13.71
CA LYS A 265 -26.68 23.51 13.99
C LYS A 265 -27.23 24.63 13.12
N SER A 266 -26.40 25.60 12.77
CA SER A 266 -26.80 26.77 11.95
C SER A 266 -26.42 26.64 10.49
N TYR A 267 -25.44 25.81 10.20
CA TYR A 267 -24.89 25.62 8.85
C TYR A 267 -24.81 24.11 8.52
N PRO A 268 -25.65 23.60 7.63
CA PRO A 268 -25.44 22.22 7.11
C PRO A 268 -24.11 22.10 6.38
N ILE A 269 -23.26 21.12 6.76
CA ILE A 269 -21.88 21.03 6.30
C ILE A 269 -21.53 19.58 5.92
N THR A 270 -20.91 19.46 4.75
CA THR A 270 -20.13 18.28 4.35
C THR A 270 -18.68 18.73 4.18
N VAL A 271 -17.75 18.07 4.89
CA VAL A 271 -16.32 18.36 4.78
C VAL A 271 -15.58 17.22 4.09
N ILE A 272 -14.76 17.56 3.11
CA ILE A 272 -13.97 16.64 2.33
C ILE A 272 -12.50 16.85 2.68
N GLY A 273 -11.86 15.83 3.24
CA GLY A 273 -10.48 15.84 3.68
C GLY A 273 -9.52 15.19 2.71
N MET A 274 -8.24 15.40 2.98
CA MET A 274 -7.12 14.79 2.25
C MET A 274 -6.84 13.37 2.77
N PRO A 275 -6.08 12.54 2.04
CA PRO A 275 -5.83 11.14 2.41
C PRO A 275 -5.17 10.95 3.78
N THR A 276 -4.47 11.95 4.31
CA THR A 276 -3.90 11.92 5.66
C THR A 276 -4.94 11.80 6.77
N TRP A 277 -6.22 12.08 6.47
CA TRP A 277 -7.32 11.97 7.42
C TRP A 277 -7.65 10.54 7.82
N ASP A 278 -7.19 9.55 7.06
CA ASP A 278 -7.25 8.13 7.46
C ASP A 278 -6.58 7.86 8.81
N GLY A 279 -5.60 8.69 9.18
CA GLY A 279 -4.94 8.68 10.49
C GLY A 279 -5.71 9.35 11.63
N ILE A 280 -6.83 10.06 11.36
CA ILE A 280 -7.59 10.80 12.39
C ILE A 280 -8.66 9.90 12.99
N LYS A 281 -8.37 9.35 14.15
CA LYS A 281 -9.31 8.47 14.88
C LYS A 281 -10.36 9.24 15.70
N ASP A 282 -10.16 10.54 15.87
CA ASP A 282 -11.04 11.38 16.68
C ASP A 282 -12.44 11.61 16.05
N PHE A 283 -12.61 11.39 14.76
CA PHE A 283 -13.88 11.57 14.06
C PHE A 283 -15.04 10.72 14.60
N SER A 284 -14.75 9.69 15.40
CA SER A 284 -15.76 8.90 16.11
C SER A 284 -16.32 9.59 17.36
N LYS A 285 -15.68 10.65 17.87
CA LYS A 285 -16.03 11.32 19.11
C LYS A 285 -17.27 12.21 18.94
N PRO A 286 -18.04 12.45 20.04
CA PRO A 286 -19.27 13.23 20.01
C PRO A 286 -19.13 14.65 19.44
N GLU A 287 -17.98 15.31 19.65
CA GLU A 287 -17.70 16.68 19.22
C GLU A 287 -17.62 16.86 17.70
N TYR A 288 -17.50 15.75 16.94
CA TYR A 288 -17.52 15.76 15.48
C TYR A 288 -18.88 15.39 14.87
N LYS A 289 -19.91 15.23 15.71
CA LYS A 289 -21.27 14.94 15.23
C LYS A 289 -21.92 16.15 14.56
N GLY A 290 -22.91 15.90 13.73
CA GLY A 290 -23.70 16.90 13.05
C GLY A 290 -23.14 17.37 11.71
N ILE A 291 -21.99 16.84 11.27
CA ILE A 291 -21.45 17.05 9.92
C ILE A 291 -21.11 15.72 9.24
N GLU A 292 -21.07 15.74 7.92
CA GLU A 292 -20.50 14.64 7.14
C GLU A 292 -19.02 14.87 6.92
N ILE A 293 -18.17 13.90 7.26
CA ILE A 293 -16.72 13.96 7.08
C ILE A 293 -16.34 12.88 6.06
N ILE A 294 -15.75 13.29 4.93
CA ILE A 294 -15.38 12.39 3.84
C ILE A 294 -13.90 12.56 3.54
N TYR A 295 -13.20 11.46 3.27
CA TYR A 295 -11.82 11.52 2.79
C TYR A 295 -11.51 10.33 1.88
N SER A 296 -10.47 10.51 1.05
CA SER A 296 -9.97 9.46 0.17
C SER A 296 -8.92 8.60 0.85
N THR A 297 -8.91 7.31 0.53
CA THR A 297 -7.86 6.37 0.94
C THR A 297 -7.54 5.41 -0.21
N PRO A 298 -6.28 4.99 -0.38
CA PRO A 298 -5.90 4.03 -1.42
C PRO A 298 -6.25 2.58 -1.05
N PHE A 299 -6.61 2.35 0.20
CA PHE A 299 -6.80 1.01 0.75
C PHE A 299 -8.03 0.97 1.64
N TYR A 300 -8.91 0.02 1.34
CA TYR A 300 -10.09 -0.25 2.17
C TYR A 300 -10.33 -1.75 2.25
N ASN A 301 -10.34 -2.28 3.46
CA ASN A 301 -10.71 -3.66 3.75
C ASN A 301 -11.88 -3.68 4.74
N SER A 302 -13.02 -4.22 4.31
CA SER A 302 -14.20 -4.39 5.19
C SER A 302 -13.99 -5.42 6.30
N LYS A 303 -12.96 -6.27 6.17
CA LYS A 303 -12.62 -7.39 7.08
C LYS A 303 -13.75 -8.44 7.21
N MET A 304 -14.66 -8.46 6.24
CA MET A 304 -15.82 -9.38 6.24
C MET A 304 -15.57 -10.67 5.45
N ASP A 305 -14.54 -10.70 4.61
CA ASP A 305 -14.19 -11.87 3.80
C ASP A 305 -13.44 -12.95 4.61
N LYS A 306 -13.42 -14.17 4.08
CA LYS A 306 -12.83 -15.33 4.75
C LYS A 306 -11.32 -15.19 5.01
N VAL A 307 -10.58 -14.53 4.09
CA VAL A 307 -9.13 -14.34 4.24
C VAL A 307 -8.87 -13.37 5.39
N SER A 308 -9.59 -12.24 5.41
CA SER A 308 -9.49 -11.26 6.51
C SER A 308 -9.84 -11.86 7.86
N GLN A 309 -10.88 -12.69 7.92
CA GLN A 309 -11.26 -13.41 9.16
C GLN A 309 -10.17 -14.42 9.57
N GLY A 310 -9.59 -15.14 8.62
CA GLY A 310 -8.48 -16.06 8.86
C GLY A 310 -7.24 -15.36 9.44
N ILE A 311 -6.85 -14.22 8.88
CA ILE A 311 -5.75 -13.39 9.38
C ILE A 311 -6.08 -12.88 10.80
N SER A 312 -7.30 -12.36 11.01
CA SER A 312 -7.71 -11.85 12.32
C SER A 312 -7.72 -12.96 13.39
N ASN A 313 -8.17 -14.16 13.03
CA ASN A 313 -8.12 -15.33 13.90
C ASN A 313 -6.68 -15.75 14.22
N HIS A 314 -5.79 -15.77 13.23
CA HIS A 314 -4.38 -16.08 13.44
C HIS A 314 -3.75 -15.10 14.45
N PHE A 315 -3.96 -13.80 14.25
CA PHE A 315 -3.44 -12.79 15.16
C PHE A 315 -4.00 -12.91 16.58
N SER A 316 -5.30 -13.14 16.74
CA SER A 316 -5.93 -13.26 18.06
C SER A 316 -5.48 -14.51 18.81
N THR A 317 -5.26 -15.62 18.12
CA THR A 317 -4.96 -16.92 18.75
C THR A 317 -3.46 -17.20 18.91
N LYS A 318 -2.62 -16.67 18.03
CA LYS A 318 -1.17 -16.93 18.02
C LYS A 318 -0.35 -15.76 18.53
N MET A 319 -0.78 -14.52 18.26
CA MET A 319 -0.04 -13.32 18.63
C MET A 319 -0.72 -12.52 19.76
N TYR A 320 -1.93 -12.93 20.19
CA TYR A 320 -2.73 -12.24 21.20
C TYR A 320 -2.92 -10.75 20.90
N ALA A 321 -3.04 -10.43 19.62
CA ALA A 321 -3.11 -9.07 19.08
C ALA A 321 -4.25 -8.93 18.05
N ARG A 322 -4.48 -7.69 17.59
CA ARG A 322 -5.36 -7.39 16.47
C ARG A 322 -4.51 -6.93 15.29
N PRO A 323 -4.69 -7.50 14.09
CA PRO A 323 -3.94 -7.07 12.92
C PRO A 323 -4.34 -5.64 12.54
N SER A 324 -3.35 -4.79 12.29
CA SER A 324 -3.58 -3.48 11.69
C SER A 324 -3.80 -3.59 10.18
N ASP A 325 -4.15 -2.48 9.53
CA ASP A 325 -4.29 -2.44 8.09
C ASP A 325 -2.97 -2.70 7.35
N MET A 326 -1.84 -2.55 8.04
CA MET A 326 -0.52 -2.84 7.46
C MET A 326 -0.29 -4.35 7.26
N VAL A 327 -0.81 -5.20 8.15
CA VAL A 327 -0.81 -6.66 7.97
C VAL A 327 -1.58 -7.05 6.70
N PHE A 328 -2.79 -6.52 6.54
CA PHE A 328 -3.60 -6.80 5.35
C PHE A 328 -2.93 -6.29 4.06
N ARG A 329 -2.26 -5.14 4.12
CA ARG A 329 -1.46 -4.62 3.00
C ARG A 329 -0.30 -5.53 2.64
N GLY A 330 0.49 -5.96 3.61
CA GLY A 330 1.60 -6.88 3.41
C GLY A 330 1.12 -8.18 2.76
N TYR A 331 0.02 -8.75 3.28
CA TYR A 331 -0.59 -9.94 2.71
C TYR A 331 -1.02 -9.74 1.26
N GLU A 332 -1.85 -8.72 1.00
CA GLU A 332 -2.45 -8.50 -0.32
C GLU A 332 -1.40 -8.20 -1.40
N VAL A 333 -0.45 -7.32 -1.08
CA VAL A 333 0.61 -6.94 -2.03
C VAL A 333 1.48 -8.15 -2.35
N THR A 334 1.92 -8.89 -1.35
CA THR A 334 2.77 -10.07 -1.56
C THR A 334 2.04 -11.15 -2.33
N TRP A 335 0.81 -11.47 -1.94
CA TRP A 335 -0.02 -12.45 -2.63
C TRP A 335 -0.23 -12.10 -4.11
N LYS A 336 -0.75 -10.89 -4.37
CA LYS A 336 -1.09 -10.45 -5.73
C LYS A 336 0.13 -10.45 -6.65
N PHE A 337 1.23 -9.83 -6.22
CA PHE A 337 2.39 -9.67 -7.11
C PHE A 337 3.19 -10.96 -7.26
N ALA A 338 3.23 -11.84 -6.25
CA ALA A 338 3.77 -13.17 -6.40
C ALA A 338 2.94 -14.01 -7.39
N LYS A 339 1.60 -14.02 -7.29
CA LYS A 339 0.73 -14.71 -8.26
C LYS A 339 0.90 -14.13 -9.68
N LEU A 340 0.99 -12.81 -9.79
CA LEU A 340 1.21 -12.14 -11.08
C LEU A 340 2.56 -12.53 -11.68
N LEU A 341 3.63 -12.56 -10.88
CA LEU A 341 4.95 -13.00 -11.30
C LEU A 341 4.94 -14.44 -11.80
N LEU A 342 4.29 -15.35 -11.09
CA LEU A 342 4.18 -16.75 -11.47
C LEU A 342 3.46 -16.96 -12.80
N LYS A 343 2.41 -16.19 -13.04
CA LYS A 343 1.61 -16.28 -14.27
C LYS A 343 2.28 -15.59 -15.46
N HIS A 344 3.00 -14.50 -15.22
CA HIS A 344 3.48 -13.56 -16.23
C HIS A 344 4.93 -13.13 -16.02
N SER A 345 5.82 -14.08 -15.65
CA SER A 345 7.22 -13.77 -15.28
C SER A 345 8.00 -12.98 -16.33
N LYS A 346 7.67 -13.15 -17.63
CA LYS A 346 8.35 -12.48 -18.76
C LYS A 346 7.74 -11.11 -19.10
N ASP A 347 6.51 -10.84 -18.66
CA ASP A 347 5.74 -9.66 -19.04
C ASP A 347 4.81 -9.19 -17.91
N LEU A 348 5.41 -8.98 -16.73
CA LEU A 348 4.68 -8.52 -15.56
C LEU A 348 4.07 -7.14 -15.80
N ALA A 349 4.81 -6.24 -16.47
CA ALA A 349 4.38 -4.86 -16.69
C ALA A 349 3.06 -4.75 -17.48
N SER A 350 2.88 -5.55 -18.53
CA SER A 350 1.64 -5.56 -19.34
C SER A 350 0.44 -6.16 -18.61
N ASN A 351 0.67 -6.85 -17.51
CA ASN A 351 -0.37 -7.53 -16.73
C ASN A 351 -0.70 -6.86 -15.38
N LEU A 352 -0.08 -5.71 -15.07
CA LEU A 352 -0.30 -4.99 -13.82
C LEU A 352 -1.76 -4.59 -13.58
N GLY A 353 -2.51 -4.28 -14.65
CA GLY A 353 -3.93 -3.94 -14.60
C GLY A 353 -4.88 -5.12 -14.41
N SER A 354 -4.36 -6.37 -14.33
CA SER A 354 -5.18 -7.56 -14.14
C SER A 354 -6.00 -7.48 -12.85
N LYS A 355 -7.31 -7.71 -12.99
CA LYS A 355 -8.25 -7.81 -11.84
C LYS A 355 -8.29 -9.20 -11.23
N GLN A 356 -7.55 -10.14 -11.80
CA GLN A 356 -7.38 -11.47 -11.22
C GLN A 356 -6.59 -11.41 -9.92
N ASP A 357 -6.74 -12.43 -9.10
CA ASP A 357 -6.04 -12.54 -7.81
C ASP A 357 -6.29 -11.37 -6.85
N LYS A 358 -7.50 -10.76 -6.94
CA LYS A 358 -7.98 -9.80 -5.94
C LYS A 358 -8.10 -10.49 -4.59
N VAL A 359 -7.61 -9.82 -3.54
CA VAL A 359 -7.77 -10.25 -2.14
C VAL A 359 -8.77 -9.33 -1.44
N PHE A 360 -8.38 -8.12 -1.09
CA PHE A 360 -9.21 -7.16 -0.36
C PHE A 360 -9.62 -5.97 -1.23
N THR A 361 -8.66 -5.38 -1.92
CA THR A 361 -8.84 -4.16 -2.69
C THR A 361 -8.77 -4.42 -4.20
N ASP A 362 -9.39 -3.53 -4.96
CA ASP A 362 -9.19 -3.47 -6.41
C ASP A 362 -8.00 -2.53 -6.68
N PHE A 363 -6.94 -3.04 -7.27
CA PHE A 363 -5.91 -2.17 -7.82
C PHE A 363 -6.31 -1.76 -9.24
N ASP A 364 -6.15 -0.48 -9.53
CA ASP A 364 -6.29 0.11 -10.87
C ASP A 364 -4.94 0.68 -11.27
N ILE A 365 -3.99 -0.22 -11.60
CA ILE A 365 -2.62 0.16 -11.92
C ILE A 365 -2.56 0.59 -13.39
N GLN A 366 -2.27 1.86 -13.61
CA GLN A 366 -2.24 2.50 -14.92
C GLN A 366 -0.86 3.09 -15.22
N PRO A 367 -0.47 3.19 -16.50
CA PRO A 367 0.73 3.91 -16.90
C PRO A 367 0.57 5.41 -16.61
N VAL A 368 1.61 6.00 -16.06
CA VAL A 368 1.77 7.45 -15.97
C VAL A 368 2.66 7.90 -17.10
N LEU A 369 2.12 8.76 -17.96
CA LEU A 369 2.81 9.24 -19.15
C LEU A 369 3.43 10.62 -18.90
N ASN A 370 4.61 10.83 -19.43
CA ASN A 370 5.24 12.12 -19.50
C ASN A 370 4.38 13.07 -20.35
N LYS A 371 4.03 14.22 -19.79
CA LYS A 371 3.12 15.16 -20.46
C LYS A 371 3.70 15.79 -21.75
N LYS A 372 5.03 15.80 -21.90
CA LYS A 372 5.71 16.41 -23.06
C LYS A 372 6.03 15.39 -24.13
N THR A 373 6.53 14.22 -23.72
CA THR A 373 7.04 13.19 -24.64
C THR A 373 6.03 12.09 -24.91
N LEU A 374 4.98 11.97 -24.10
CA LEU A 374 3.99 10.89 -24.09
C LEU A 374 4.59 9.49 -23.87
N THR A 375 5.83 9.44 -23.40
CA THR A 375 6.51 8.18 -23.01
C THR A 375 6.08 7.77 -21.62
N LEU A 376 6.18 6.47 -21.32
CA LEU A 376 5.87 5.92 -20.01
C LEU A 376 6.92 6.37 -18.97
N ASP A 377 6.48 7.03 -17.90
CA ASP A 377 7.33 7.41 -16.79
C ASP A 377 7.40 6.31 -15.72
N TYR A 378 6.25 5.80 -15.27
CA TYR A 378 6.13 4.71 -14.29
C TYR A 378 4.68 4.19 -14.27
N PHE A 379 4.39 3.21 -13.41
CA PHE A 379 3.03 2.74 -13.16
C PHE A 379 2.51 3.19 -11.80
N GLU A 380 1.23 3.54 -11.71
CA GLU A 380 0.61 3.99 -10.47
C GLU A 380 -0.78 3.40 -10.30
N ASN A 381 -1.09 2.96 -9.09
CA ASN A 381 -2.46 2.61 -8.73
C ASN A 381 -3.32 3.89 -8.66
N LYS A 382 -4.35 3.96 -9.50
CA LYS A 382 -5.29 5.09 -9.57
C LYS A 382 -6.56 4.87 -8.74
N LYS A 383 -6.71 3.68 -8.13
CA LYS A 383 -7.88 3.37 -7.32
C LYS A 383 -7.87 4.14 -6.02
N LEU A 384 -8.98 4.85 -5.77
CA LEU A 384 -9.28 5.49 -4.50
C LEU A 384 -10.62 4.97 -3.96
N TYR A 385 -10.67 4.82 -2.68
CA TYR A 385 -11.90 4.61 -1.91
C TYR A 385 -12.22 5.90 -1.17
N PHE A 386 -13.51 6.19 -1.00
CA PHE A 386 -13.96 7.29 -0.17
C PHE A 386 -14.63 6.73 1.06
N LEU A 387 -14.19 7.21 2.23
CA LEU A 387 -14.78 6.85 3.51
C LEU A 387 -15.53 8.03 4.07
N LYS A 388 -16.72 7.77 4.63
CA LYS A 388 -17.56 8.76 5.25
C LYS A 388 -17.78 8.44 6.72
N TRP A 389 -17.44 9.39 7.58
CA TRP A 389 -17.89 9.44 8.96
C TRP A 389 -19.17 10.26 9.05
N GLN A 390 -20.15 9.72 9.72
CA GLN A 390 -21.39 10.38 10.05
C GLN A 390 -21.87 9.87 11.41
N ASP A 391 -22.04 10.78 12.38
CA ASP A 391 -22.49 10.49 13.74
C ASP A 391 -21.68 9.38 14.44
N GLY A 392 -20.37 9.33 14.20
CA GLY A 392 -19.45 8.37 14.78
C GLY A 392 -19.40 7.00 14.08
N ILE A 393 -20.08 6.84 12.95
CA ILE A 393 -20.08 5.63 12.13
C ILE A 393 -19.31 5.88 10.83
N ILE A 394 -18.38 4.99 10.52
CA ILE A 394 -17.62 5.02 9.26
C ILE A 394 -18.18 4.01 8.25
N LYS A 395 -18.28 4.42 6.99
CA LYS A 395 -18.64 3.54 5.88
C LYS A 395 -17.94 3.95 4.59
N SER A 396 -17.73 2.99 3.69
CA SER A 396 -17.29 3.29 2.32
C SER A 396 -18.45 3.89 1.53
N VAL A 397 -18.16 4.95 0.77
CA VAL A 397 -19.09 5.63 -0.14
C VAL A 397 -18.39 5.77 -1.49
N ASN A 398 -18.92 5.07 -2.50
CA ASN A 398 -18.36 5.08 -3.87
C ASN A 398 -19.46 5.33 -4.89
#